data_535c34469e7ab652897dea6e39c3822a
#
_entry.id   535c34469e7ab652897dea6e39c3822a
#
_cell.length_a   1.000
_cell.length_b   1.000
_cell.length_c   1.000
_cell.angle_alpha   90.00
_cell.angle_beta   90.00
_cell.angle_gamma   90.00
#
_symmetry.space_group_name_H-M   'P 1'
#
loop_
_entity.id
_entity.type
_entity.pdbx_description
1 polymer ?
#
loop_
_entity_poly.entity_id
_entity_poly.type
_entity_poly.pdbx_seq_one_letter_code
_entity_poly.pdbx_strand_id
1 'polypeptide(L)'
;MELESIKKIYAGYSNVYDVIFKGFFYPRIKHAIHSMGIAPGDKVLDVGVGTGLSLPLFPKHCKVIGIDLSAAMLKKARAKIKKLHLDHVELLEMDAMNLKFPDNAFDKVFISHVVSVVPDPYRTMAEAKRVCKKGGRIVIVNHFKSKNKVIAGVEKIFNPVSKKIGWRSDLCLDEFIKNADLKVDKKYKLKKIDLWHVIFATNNK
;
A
#
# COMPACT_ATOMS: atom_id res chain seq x y z
N MET A 1 16.36 0.29 7.80
CA MET A 1 16.45 1.68 7.31
C MET A 1 15.67 2.53 8.28
N GLU A 2 16.18 3.70 8.64
CA GLU A 2 15.54 4.58 9.62
C GLU A 2 14.37 5.35 8.99
N LEU A 3 13.30 5.59 9.76
CA LEU A 3 12.09 6.30 9.33
C LEU A 3 12.37 7.69 8.75
N GLU A 4 13.32 8.42 9.33
CA GLU A 4 13.73 9.75 8.85
C GLU A 4 14.37 9.70 7.44
N SER A 5 15.13 8.67 7.14
CA SER A 5 15.71 8.46 5.81
C SER A 5 14.62 8.20 4.78
N ILE A 6 13.59 7.44 5.13
CA ILE A 6 12.43 7.17 4.28
C ILE A 6 11.69 8.47 3.97
N LYS A 7 11.40 9.30 4.98
CA LYS A 7 10.74 10.60 4.81
C LYS A 7 11.48 11.50 3.82
N LYS A 8 12.81 11.63 3.95
CA LYS A 8 13.66 12.46 3.08
C LYS A 8 13.68 11.96 1.63
N ILE A 9 13.81 10.65 1.43
CA ILE A 9 13.80 10.03 0.10
C ILE A 9 12.49 10.34 -0.63
N TYR A 10 11.35 10.07 0.00
CA TYR A 10 10.03 10.27 -0.64
C TYR A 10 9.66 11.74 -0.81
N ALA A 11 10.09 12.64 0.07
CA ALA A 11 9.91 14.08 -0.11
C ALA A 11 10.64 14.60 -1.38
N GLY A 12 11.86 14.11 -1.65
CA GLY A 12 12.64 14.49 -2.83
C GLY A 12 12.05 13.98 -4.15
N TYR A 13 11.46 12.78 -4.16
CA TYR A 13 10.88 12.17 -5.37
C TYR A 13 9.45 12.60 -5.67
N SER A 14 8.80 13.31 -4.78
CA SER A 14 7.37 13.64 -4.88
C SER A 14 6.97 14.31 -6.22
N ASN A 15 7.85 15.07 -6.89
CA ASN A 15 7.55 15.77 -8.15
C ASN A 15 7.61 14.87 -9.39
N VAL A 16 8.46 13.86 -9.36
CA VAL A 16 8.68 12.92 -10.48
C VAL A 16 7.81 11.68 -10.33
N TYR A 17 7.37 11.42 -9.08
CA TYR A 17 6.64 10.22 -8.69
C TYR A 17 5.36 10.03 -9.51
N ASP A 18 4.51 11.07 -9.62
CA ASP A 18 3.21 10.96 -10.31
C ASP A 18 3.35 10.71 -11.82
N VAL A 19 4.40 11.20 -12.48
CA VAL A 19 4.57 11.06 -13.94
C VAL A 19 5.09 9.67 -14.29
N ILE A 20 6.15 9.20 -13.61
CA ILE A 20 6.78 7.91 -13.92
C ILE A 20 5.93 6.75 -13.39
N PHE A 21 5.37 6.89 -12.18
CA PHE A 21 4.70 5.80 -11.50
C PHE A 21 3.21 5.65 -11.86
N LYS A 22 2.56 6.72 -12.36
CA LYS A 22 1.14 6.66 -12.75
C LYS A 22 0.87 5.62 -13.84
N GLY A 23 1.65 5.62 -14.92
CA GLY A 23 1.46 4.64 -16.00
C GLY A 23 1.70 3.20 -15.55
N PHE A 24 2.60 3.02 -14.58
CA PHE A 24 3.08 1.70 -14.16
C PHE A 24 2.25 1.09 -13.02
N PHE A 25 1.92 1.86 -11.98
CA PHE A 25 1.23 1.34 -10.79
C PHE A 25 -0.30 1.50 -10.85
N TYR A 26 -0.79 2.53 -11.52
CA TYR A 26 -2.21 2.85 -11.55
C TYR A 26 -3.13 1.69 -12.00
N PRO A 27 -2.80 0.91 -13.05
CA PRO A 27 -3.68 -0.20 -13.45
C PRO A 27 -3.88 -1.25 -12.34
N ARG A 28 -2.82 -1.52 -11.55
CA ARG A 28 -2.87 -2.50 -10.45
C ARG A 28 -3.67 -1.99 -9.27
N ILE A 29 -3.45 -0.73 -8.90
CA ILE A 29 -4.19 -0.04 -7.85
C ILE A 29 -5.68 0.02 -8.22
N LYS A 30 -5.99 0.43 -9.45
CA LYS A 30 -7.36 0.49 -9.97
C LYS A 30 -8.05 -0.85 -9.90
N HIS A 31 -7.41 -1.90 -10.42
CA HIS A 31 -7.97 -3.24 -10.40
C HIS A 31 -8.19 -3.76 -8.98
N ALA A 32 -7.24 -3.54 -8.08
CA ALA A 32 -7.32 -3.96 -6.67
C ALA A 32 -8.49 -3.28 -5.95
N ILE A 33 -8.62 -1.96 -6.06
CA ILE A 33 -9.70 -1.20 -5.40
C ILE A 33 -11.07 -1.61 -5.97
N HIS A 34 -11.23 -1.70 -7.29
CA HIS A 34 -12.50 -2.11 -7.90
C HIS A 34 -12.92 -3.55 -7.54
N SER A 35 -11.92 -4.44 -7.26
CA SER A 35 -12.17 -5.82 -6.84
C SER A 35 -12.27 -6.00 -5.32
N MET A 36 -12.13 -4.91 -4.55
CA MET A 36 -12.10 -4.96 -3.09
C MET A 36 -13.48 -5.24 -2.46
N GLY A 37 -14.55 -5.06 -3.23
CA GLY A 37 -15.92 -5.28 -2.75
C GLY A 37 -16.31 -4.26 -1.68
N ILE A 38 -16.10 -2.97 -1.95
CA ILE A 38 -16.44 -1.87 -1.05
C ILE A 38 -17.95 -1.66 -1.08
N ALA A 39 -18.60 -1.81 0.05
CA ALA A 39 -20.03 -1.61 0.23
C ALA A 39 -20.36 -0.15 0.63
N PRO A 40 -21.60 0.32 0.38
CA PRO A 40 -22.05 1.60 0.91
C PRO A 40 -21.89 1.69 2.43
N GLY A 41 -21.28 2.78 2.90
CA GLY A 41 -21.01 3.02 4.31
C GLY A 41 -19.72 2.39 4.86
N ASP A 42 -19.00 1.56 4.08
CA ASP A 42 -17.70 1.00 4.49
C ASP A 42 -16.73 2.10 4.90
N LYS A 43 -15.97 1.84 5.95
CA LYS A 43 -14.79 2.63 6.33
C LYS A 43 -13.55 1.94 5.79
N VAL A 44 -12.81 2.63 4.94
CA VAL A 44 -11.60 2.13 4.29
C VAL A 44 -10.38 2.86 4.80
N LEU A 45 -9.33 2.12 5.20
CA LEU A 45 -8.01 2.67 5.50
C LEU A 45 -7.12 2.46 4.27
N ASP A 46 -6.53 3.55 3.74
CA ASP A 46 -5.50 3.53 2.70
C ASP A 46 -4.14 3.81 3.35
N VAL A 47 -3.33 2.77 3.52
CA VAL A 47 -2.03 2.82 4.19
C VAL A 47 -0.94 3.18 3.19
N GLY A 48 -0.20 4.26 3.48
CA GLY A 48 0.83 4.78 2.57
C GLY A 48 0.24 5.43 1.33
N VAL A 49 -0.76 6.28 1.53
CA VAL A 49 -1.53 6.94 0.46
C VAL A 49 -0.66 7.78 -0.49
N GLY A 50 0.53 8.20 -0.07
CA GLY A 50 1.50 8.98 -0.84
C GLY A 50 0.90 10.27 -1.40
N THR A 51 1.07 10.48 -2.70
CA THR A 51 0.49 11.64 -3.43
C THR A 51 -1.01 11.48 -3.73
N GLY A 52 -1.67 10.43 -3.22
CA GLY A 52 -3.09 10.17 -3.41
C GLY A 52 -3.45 9.60 -4.78
N LEU A 53 -2.61 8.72 -5.35
CA LEU A 53 -2.89 8.09 -6.64
C LEU A 53 -4.12 7.16 -6.59
N SER A 54 -4.37 6.53 -5.44
CA SER A 54 -5.49 5.65 -5.13
C SER A 54 -6.81 6.38 -4.90
N LEU A 55 -6.76 7.59 -4.34
CA LEU A 55 -7.92 8.29 -3.79
C LEU A 55 -9.10 8.45 -4.76
N PRO A 56 -8.91 8.83 -6.04
CA PRO A 56 -10.02 8.99 -6.98
C PRO A 56 -10.69 7.67 -7.38
N LEU A 57 -10.10 6.53 -7.00
CA LEU A 57 -10.60 5.20 -7.36
C LEU A 57 -11.57 4.62 -6.33
N PHE A 58 -11.57 5.17 -5.12
CA PHE A 58 -12.53 4.78 -4.09
C PHE A 58 -13.91 5.35 -4.39
N PRO A 59 -14.97 4.54 -4.28
CA PRO A 59 -16.33 5.00 -4.54
C PRO A 59 -16.78 6.02 -3.49
N LYS A 60 -17.58 7.02 -3.91
CA LYS A 60 -18.04 8.10 -3.02
C LYS A 60 -18.99 7.64 -1.90
N HIS A 61 -19.51 6.43 -1.99
CA HIS A 61 -20.42 5.86 -1.00
C HIS A 61 -19.72 5.24 0.22
N CYS A 62 -18.37 5.23 0.25
CA CYS A 62 -17.58 4.82 1.42
C CYS A 62 -16.87 6.02 2.05
N LYS A 63 -16.34 5.84 3.27
CA LYS A 63 -15.45 6.80 3.94
C LYS A 63 -14.02 6.30 3.85
N VAL A 64 -13.08 7.13 3.37
CA VAL A 64 -11.68 6.77 3.22
C VAL A 64 -10.83 7.59 4.19
N ILE A 65 -9.99 6.92 4.96
CA ILE A 65 -8.90 7.57 5.70
C ILE A 65 -7.60 7.14 5.06
N GLY A 66 -6.87 8.10 4.48
CA GLY A 66 -5.54 7.89 3.93
C GLY A 66 -4.46 8.30 4.91
N ILE A 67 -3.48 7.44 5.15
CA ILE A 67 -2.34 7.77 6.01
C ILE A 67 -1.02 7.71 5.23
N ASP A 68 -0.11 8.60 5.57
CA ASP A 68 1.28 8.57 5.10
C ASP A 68 2.21 9.19 6.15
N LEU A 69 3.45 8.75 6.19
CA LEU A 69 4.46 9.30 7.10
C LEU A 69 5.02 10.64 6.61
N SER A 70 4.88 10.97 5.32
CA SER A 70 5.45 12.15 4.67
C SER A 70 4.43 13.28 4.53
N ALA A 71 4.59 14.35 5.31
CA ALA A 71 3.80 15.57 5.18
C ALA A 71 3.85 16.16 3.74
N ALA A 72 5.00 16.02 3.05
CA ALA A 72 5.17 16.49 1.67
C ALA A 72 4.29 15.70 0.67
N MET A 73 4.17 14.38 0.85
CA MET A 73 3.27 13.53 0.08
C MET A 73 1.81 13.90 0.35
N LEU A 74 1.45 14.03 1.64
CA LEU A 74 0.09 14.42 2.04
C LEU A 74 -0.32 15.80 1.54
N LYS A 75 0.61 16.77 1.44
CA LYS A 75 0.34 18.08 0.82
C LYS A 75 -0.17 17.93 -0.61
N LYS A 76 0.43 17.04 -1.41
CA LYS A 76 -0.01 16.77 -2.79
C LYS A 76 -1.34 16.02 -2.83
N ALA A 77 -1.52 15.04 -1.94
CA ALA A 77 -2.78 14.32 -1.82
C ALA A 77 -3.93 15.27 -1.44
N ARG A 78 -3.72 16.22 -0.50
CA ARG A 78 -4.71 17.25 -0.14
C ARG A 78 -5.07 18.14 -1.33
N ALA A 79 -4.08 18.58 -2.12
CA ALA A 79 -4.34 19.35 -3.35
C ALA A 79 -5.20 18.55 -4.35
N LYS A 80 -4.95 17.24 -4.48
CA LYS A 80 -5.74 16.35 -5.33
C LYS A 80 -7.17 16.17 -4.82
N ILE A 81 -7.38 16.00 -3.51
CA ILE A 81 -8.70 15.94 -2.88
C ILE A 81 -9.48 17.21 -3.22
N LYS A 82 -8.89 18.40 -3.00
CA LYS A 82 -9.53 19.68 -3.31
C LYS A 82 -9.88 19.81 -4.79
N LYS A 83 -8.93 19.47 -5.68
CA LYS A 83 -9.12 19.56 -7.14
C LYS A 83 -10.24 18.65 -7.66
N LEU A 84 -10.41 17.46 -7.07
CA LEU A 84 -11.33 16.42 -7.54
C LEU A 84 -12.61 16.32 -6.69
N HIS A 85 -12.79 17.21 -5.71
CA HIS A 85 -13.94 17.22 -4.78
C HIS A 85 -14.20 15.83 -4.16
N LEU A 86 -13.14 15.28 -3.51
CA LEU A 86 -13.20 13.96 -2.86
C LEU A 86 -13.58 14.12 -1.38
N ASP A 87 -14.80 14.60 -1.11
CA ASP A 87 -15.28 14.98 0.23
C ASP A 87 -15.43 13.78 1.19
N HIS A 88 -15.38 12.54 0.65
CA HIS A 88 -15.42 11.29 1.41
C HIS A 88 -14.04 10.83 1.89
N VAL A 89 -12.98 11.62 1.67
CA VAL A 89 -11.59 11.28 1.98
C VAL A 89 -11.00 12.22 3.03
N GLU A 90 -10.42 11.65 4.07
CA GLU A 90 -9.63 12.33 5.09
C GLU A 90 -8.16 11.89 5.03
N LEU A 91 -7.21 12.77 5.35
CA LEU A 91 -5.77 12.47 5.35
C LEU A 91 -5.12 12.79 6.69
N LEU A 92 -4.36 11.82 7.21
CA LEU A 92 -3.63 11.93 8.47
C LEU A 92 -2.13 11.60 8.27
N GLU A 93 -1.26 12.37 8.92
CA GLU A 93 0.15 12.01 9.03
C GLU A 93 0.30 10.96 10.13
N MET A 94 0.75 9.74 9.75
CA MET A 94 0.80 8.63 10.68
C MET A 94 1.80 7.56 10.23
N ASP A 95 2.43 6.90 11.21
CA ASP A 95 3.28 5.74 10.98
C ASP A 95 2.42 4.47 10.83
N ALA A 96 2.59 3.76 9.73
CA ALA A 96 1.91 2.50 9.45
C ALA A 96 2.24 1.37 10.45
N MET A 97 3.38 1.48 11.16
CA MET A 97 3.79 0.54 12.20
C MET A 97 3.21 0.87 13.59
N ASN A 98 2.48 1.99 13.73
CA ASN A 98 1.90 2.44 15.00
C ASN A 98 0.62 3.25 14.73
N LEU A 99 -0.44 2.57 14.34
CA LEU A 99 -1.71 3.18 13.97
C LEU A 99 -2.47 3.70 15.19
N LYS A 100 -2.85 4.97 15.17
CA LYS A 100 -3.60 5.62 16.26
C LYS A 100 -5.12 5.45 16.10
N PHE A 101 -5.54 4.29 15.64
CA PHE A 101 -6.94 3.91 15.53
C PHE A 101 -7.27 2.78 16.52
N PRO A 102 -8.50 2.70 16.99
CA PRO A 102 -8.95 1.58 17.81
C PRO A 102 -8.99 0.29 17.00
N ASP A 103 -9.05 -0.83 17.69
CA ASP A 103 -9.27 -2.14 17.10
C ASP A 103 -10.59 -2.17 16.33
N ASN A 104 -10.63 -2.88 15.22
CA ASN A 104 -11.85 -3.06 14.41
C ASN A 104 -12.47 -1.76 13.88
N ALA A 105 -11.67 -0.73 13.62
CA ALA A 105 -12.13 0.58 13.14
C ALA A 105 -12.56 0.58 11.67
N PHE A 106 -12.02 -0.34 10.84
CA PHE A 106 -12.17 -0.34 9.39
C PHE A 106 -12.75 -1.63 8.85
N ASP A 107 -13.65 -1.50 7.88
CA ASP A 107 -14.22 -2.63 7.14
C ASP A 107 -13.22 -3.19 6.11
N LYS A 108 -12.40 -2.31 5.54
CA LYS A 108 -11.39 -2.64 4.54
C LYS A 108 -10.08 -1.90 4.85
N VAL A 109 -8.96 -2.57 4.57
CA VAL A 109 -7.62 -1.96 4.61
C VAL A 109 -6.95 -2.18 3.26
N PHE A 110 -6.51 -1.10 2.64
CA PHE A 110 -5.75 -1.11 1.39
C PHE A 110 -4.30 -0.71 1.66
N ILE A 111 -3.35 -1.48 1.15
CA ILE A 111 -1.91 -1.27 1.35
C ILE A 111 -1.23 -1.37 -0.01
N SER A 112 -0.74 -0.26 -0.53
CA SER A 112 -0.12 -0.25 -1.86
C SER A 112 1.31 0.26 -1.81
N HIS A 113 2.26 -0.60 -2.19
CA HIS A 113 3.70 -0.30 -2.25
C HIS A 113 4.34 0.10 -0.91
N VAL A 114 3.77 -0.31 0.22
CA VAL A 114 4.23 0.03 1.57
C VAL A 114 5.10 -1.06 2.18
N VAL A 115 4.68 -2.33 2.11
CA VAL A 115 5.36 -3.43 2.83
C VAL A 115 6.81 -3.65 2.38
N SER A 116 7.19 -3.19 1.21
CA SER A 116 8.58 -3.24 0.74
C SER A 116 9.43 -2.03 1.12
N VAL A 117 8.85 -1.00 1.74
CA VAL A 117 9.56 0.26 2.07
C VAL A 117 9.58 0.57 3.57
N VAL A 118 8.70 -0.03 4.35
CA VAL A 118 8.70 0.12 5.81
C VAL A 118 9.85 -0.67 6.46
N PRO A 119 10.38 -0.23 7.61
CA PRO A 119 11.39 -0.97 8.36
C PRO A 119 10.94 -2.38 8.77
N ASP A 120 9.71 -2.49 9.25
CA ASP A 120 9.11 -3.75 9.69
C ASP A 120 7.76 -3.99 9.01
N PRO A 121 7.73 -4.79 7.93
CA PRO A 121 6.49 -5.12 7.23
C PRO A 121 5.53 -5.97 8.07
N TYR A 122 6.04 -6.79 8.99
CA TYR A 122 5.22 -7.65 9.82
C TYR A 122 4.49 -6.87 10.90
N ARG A 123 5.16 -5.89 11.51
CA ARG A 123 4.51 -4.95 12.43
C ARG A 123 3.45 -4.11 11.72
N THR A 124 3.72 -3.66 10.50
CA THR A 124 2.72 -2.96 9.67
C THR A 124 1.49 -3.84 9.42
N MET A 125 1.70 -5.13 9.12
CA MET A 125 0.60 -6.06 8.91
C MET A 125 -0.16 -6.38 10.19
N ALA A 126 0.53 -6.49 11.33
CA ALA A 126 -0.12 -6.67 12.64
C ALA A 126 -1.05 -5.50 12.98
N GLU A 127 -0.60 -4.26 12.75
CA GLU A 127 -1.44 -3.07 12.93
C GLU A 127 -2.61 -3.03 11.93
N ALA A 128 -2.37 -3.35 10.66
CA ALA A 128 -3.43 -3.44 9.66
C ALA A 128 -4.51 -4.47 10.05
N LYS A 129 -4.10 -5.65 10.56
CA LYS A 129 -5.02 -6.68 11.08
C LYS A 129 -5.75 -6.17 12.32
N ARG A 130 -5.05 -5.49 13.24
CA ARG A 130 -5.66 -4.97 14.48
C ARG A 130 -6.79 -4.01 14.19
N VAL A 131 -6.55 -3.03 13.32
CA VAL A 131 -7.53 -1.99 12.99
C VAL A 131 -8.61 -2.44 12.01
N CYS A 132 -8.36 -3.49 11.24
CA CYS A 132 -9.36 -4.12 10.37
C CYS A 132 -10.33 -4.96 11.21
N LYS A 133 -11.63 -4.86 10.93
CA LYS A 133 -12.67 -5.68 11.56
C LYS A 133 -12.42 -7.17 11.32
N LYS A 134 -12.86 -8.02 12.25
CA LYS A 134 -12.94 -9.47 12.01
C LYS A 134 -13.83 -9.75 10.80
N GLY A 135 -13.36 -10.60 9.87
CA GLY A 135 -14.03 -10.82 8.60
C GLY A 135 -13.86 -9.68 7.59
N GLY A 136 -13.24 -8.56 7.98
CA GLY A 136 -12.90 -7.46 7.08
C GLY A 136 -11.84 -7.85 6.07
N ARG A 137 -11.70 -7.06 5.01
CA ARG A 137 -10.78 -7.38 3.90
C ARG A 137 -9.53 -6.53 3.93
N ILE A 138 -8.38 -7.18 3.80
CA ILE A 138 -7.07 -6.53 3.62
C ILE A 138 -6.61 -6.79 2.20
N VAL A 139 -6.30 -5.74 1.45
CA VAL A 139 -5.83 -5.83 0.06
C VAL A 139 -4.44 -5.21 -0.05
N ILE A 140 -3.50 -5.99 -0.57
CA ILE A 140 -2.10 -5.59 -0.68
C ILE A 140 -1.70 -5.60 -2.15
N VAL A 141 -1.13 -4.50 -2.63
CA VAL A 141 -0.49 -4.39 -3.94
C VAL A 141 0.99 -4.11 -3.71
N ASN A 142 1.85 -5.08 -3.98
CA ASN A 142 3.27 -4.90 -3.72
C ASN A 142 4.14 -5.74 -4.66
N HIS A 143 5.38 -5.30 -4.82
CA HIS A 143 6.43 -6.09 -5.45
C HIS A 143 6.96 -7.14 -4.47
N PHE A 144 7.17 -8.35 -4.97
CA PHE A 144 7.83 -9.42 -4.24
C PHE A 144 8.91 -10.05 -5.10
N LYS A 145 9.94 -10.59 -4.47
CA LYS A 145 11.06 -11.27 -5.12
C LYS A 145 10.55 -12.31 -6.13
N SER A 146 11.07 -12.25 -7.34
CA SER A 146 10.69 -13.19 -8.40
C SER A 146 11.24 -14.60 -8.13
N LYS A 147 10.41 -15.62 -8.37
CA LYS A 147 10.88 -17.03 -8.41
C LYS A 147 11.62 -17.35 -9.71
N ASN A 148 11.50 -16.52 -10.73
CA ASN A 148 12.22 -16.69 -12.00
C ASN A 148 13.68 -16.26 -11.82
N LYS A 149 14.62 -17.20 -12.02
CA LYS A 149 16.07 -16.98 -11.80
C LYS A 149 16.63 -15.84 -12.65
N VAL A 150 16.15 -15.65 -13.87
CA VAL A 150 16.60 -14.55 -14.77
C VAL A 150 16.15 -13.19 -14.21
N ILE A 151 14.87 -13.06 -13.85
CA ILE A 151 14.32 -11.84 -13.27
C ILE A 151 14.99 -11.55 -11.91
N ALA A 152 15.14 -12.56 -11.06
CA ALA A 152 15.85 -12.42 -9.78
C ALA A 152 17.32 -12.00 -9.93
N GLY A 153 17.98 -12.40 -11.02
CA GLY A 153 19.32 -11.94 -11.38
C GLY A 153 19.36 -10.44 -11.68
N VAL A 154 18.42 -9.97 -12.50
CA VAL A 154 18.25 -8.54 -12.80
C VAL A 154 17.92 -7.74 -11.54
N GLU A 155 16.97 -8.21 -10.72
CA GLU A 155 16.62 -7.58 -9.43
C GLU A 155 17.84 -7.47 -8.51
N LYS A 156 18.72 -8.49 -8.48
CA LYS A 156 19.95 -8.48 -7.66
C LYS A 156 20.94 -7.41 -8.11
N ILE A 157 21.05 -7.15 -9.42
CA ILE A 157 21.91 -6.09 -9.97
C ILE A 157 21.40 -4.70 -9.56
N PHE A 158 20.07 -4.51 -9.55
CA PHE A 158 19.44 -3.23 -9.16
C PHE A 158 19.27 -3.06 -7.64
N ASN A 159 19.51 -4.11 -6.83
CA ASN A 159 19.34 -4.09 -5.37
C ASN A 159 20.15 -2.98 -4.64
N PRO A 160 21.41 -2.64 -5.01
CA PRO A 160 22.11 -1.52 -4.38
C PRO A 160 21.41 -0.17 -4.60
N VAL A 161 20.82 0.03 -5.78
CA VAL A 161 20.08 1.25 -6.13
C VAL A 161 18.74 1.24 -5.38
N SER A 162 18.03 0.11 -5.36
CA SER A 162 16.74 -0.02 -4.67
C SER A 162 16.85 0.23 -3.17
N LYS A 163 17.93 -0.23 -2.52
CA LYS A 163 18.22 0.07 -1.11
C LYS A 163 18.41 1.56 -0.85
N LYS A 164 19.07 2.30 -1.77
CA LYS A 164 19.27 3.74 -1.65
C LYS A 164 17.95 4.53 -1.76
N ILE A 165 16.98 4.02 -2.52
CA ILE A 165 15.65 4.60 -2.66
C ILE A 165 14.62 4.02 -1.68
N GLY A 166 15.07 3.25 -0.70
CA GLY A 166 14.22 2.73 0.35
C GLY A 166 13.35 1.54 -0.02
N TRP A 167 13.68 0.83 -1.09
CA TRP A 167 12.88 -0.28 -1.58
C TRP A 167 13.56 -1.64 -1.35
N ARG A 168 12.87 -2.55 -0.67
CA ARG A 168 13.30 -3.93 -0.46
C ARG A 168 12.82 -4.81 -1.61
N SER A 169 13.74 -5.23 -2.47
CA SER A 169 13.45 -6.17 -3.56
C SER A 169 13.57 -7.64 -3.14
N ASP A 170 14.00 -7.90 -1.89
CA ASP A 170 14.29 -9.23 -1.34
C ASP A 170 13.12 -9.89 -0.62
N LEU A 171 11.97 -9.21 -0.48
CA LEU A 171 10.82 -9.72 0.24
C LEU A 171 10.18 -10.91 -0.51
N CYS A 172 10.26 -12.11 0.09
CA CYS A 172 9.68 -13.33 -0.46
C CYS A 172 8.17 -13.37 -0.18
N LEU A 173 7.34 -13.60 -1.22
CA LEU A 173 5.89 -13.60 -1.09
C LEU A 173 5.36 -14.65 -0.12
N ASP A 174 5.86 -15.90 -0.22
CA ASP A 174 5.32 -16.99 0.59
C ASP A 174 5.74 -16.85 2.06
N GLU A 175 6.97 -16.38 2.32
CA GLU A 175 7.43 -16.05 3.67
C GLU A 175 6.66 -14.87 4.25
N PHE A 176 6.40 -13.83 3.45
CA PHE A 176 5.61 -12.69 3.87
C PHE A 176 4.20 -13.11 4.28
N ILE A 177 3.51 -13.90 3.46
CA ILE A 177 2.16 -14.41 3.76
C ILE A 177 2.17 -15.22 5.07
N LYS A 178 3.14 -16.14 5.22
CA LYS A 178 3.28 -16.99 6.40
C LYS A 178 3.56 -16.18 7.67
N ASN A 179 4.57 -15.30 7.63
CA ASN A 179 5.01 -14.56 8.81
C ASN A 179 4.05 -13.42 9.21
N ALA A 180 3.27 -12.88 8.25
CA ALA A 180 2.19 -11.93 8.51
C ALA A 180 0.88 -12.64 8.92
N ASP A 181 0.87 -13.97 8.96
CA ASP A 181 -0.30 -14.79 9.28
C ASP A 181 -1.55 -14.33 8.49
N LEU A 182 -1.43 -14.30 7.16
CA LEU A 182 -2.50 -13.85 6.27
C LEU A 182 -3.33 -15.03 5.77
N LYS A 183 -4.64 -14.99 6.03
CA LYS A 183 -5.60 -15.87 5.37
C LYS A 183 -5.88 -15.32 3.96
N VAL A 184 -5.09 -15.77 2.99
CA VAL A 184 -5.18 -15.29 1.61
C VAL A 184 -6.35 -15.99 0.90
N ASP A 185 -7.32 -15.20 0.45
CA ASP A 185 -8.46 -15.67 -0.35
C ASP A 185 -8.08 -15.79 -1.82
N LYS A 186 -7.31 -14.79 -2.32
CA LYS A 186 -6.90 -14.70 -3.71
C LYS A 186 -5.58 -13.95 -3.83
N LYS A 187 -4.68 -14.47 -4.69
CA LYS A 187 -3.46 -13.75 -5.09
C LYS A 187 -3.20 -13.93 -6.58
N TYR A 188 -2.81 -12.87 -7.27
CA TYR A 188 -2.52 -12.93 -8.71
C TYR A 188 -1.62 -11.78 -9.17
N LYS A 189 -1.14 -11.88 -10.38
CA LYS A 189 -0.45 -10.85 -11.16
C LYS A 189 -1.35 -10.40 -12.30
N LEU A 190 -1.36 -9.12 -12.65
CA LEU A 190 -2.16 -8.65 -13.79
C LEU A 190 -1.66 -9.19 -15.13
N LYS A 191 -0.33 -9.41 -15.26
CA LYS A 191 0.30 -10.01 -16.44
C LYS A 191 1.23 -11.14 -15.97
N LYS A 192 1.43 -12.18 -16.81
CA LYS A 192 2.33 -13.31 -16.47
C LYS A 192 3.75 -12.89 -16.06
N ILE A 193 4.29 -11.88 -16.71
CA ILE A 193 5.63 -11.31 -16.45
C ILE A 193 5.64 -10.17 -15.43
N ASP A 194 4.49 -9.88 -14.79
CA ASP A 194 4.40 -8.82 -13.78
C ASP A 194 5.21 -9.16 -12.52
N LEU A 195 5.90 -8.17 -11.96
CA LEU A 195 6.65 -8.32 -10.72
C LEU A 195 5.77 -8.02 -9.49
N TRP A 196 4.61 -7.39 -9.69
CA TRP A 196 3.68 -7.02 -8.64
C TRP A 196 2.58 -8.04 -8.46
N HIS A 197 2.28 -8.32 -7.21
CA HIS A 197 1.16 -9.16 -6.82
C HIS A 197 0.06 -8.31 -6.22
N VAL A 198 -1.18 -8.71 -6.51
CA VAL A 198 -2.37 -8.25 -5.82
C VAL A 198 -2.83 -9.39 -4.91
N ILE A 199 -2.92 -9.12 -3.61
CA ILE A 199 -3.28 -10.11 -2.59
C ILE A 199 -4.55 -9.64 -1.91
N PHE A 200 -5.54 -10.50 -1.84
CA PHE A 200 -6.76 -10.32 -1.05
C PHE A 200 -6.73 -11.29 0.10
N ALA A 201 -6.87 -10.79 1.30
CA ALA A 201 -6.92 -11.58 2.51
C ALA A 201 -8.13 -11.20 3.36
N THR A 202 -8.75 -12.18 3.98
CA THR A 202 -9.77 -11.99 5.01
C THR A 202 -9.09 -11.91 6.37
N ASN A 203 -9.42 -10.87 7.16
CA ASN A 203 -8.94 -10.75 8.52
C ASN A 203 -9.61 -11.78 9.42
N ASN A 204 -8.85 -12.77 9.86
CA ASN A 204 -9.33 -13.94 10.64
C ASN A 204 -8.99 -13.88 12.13
N LYS A 205 -8.64 -12.68 12.67
CA LYS A 205 -8.33 -12.51 14.09
C LYS A 205 -9.51 -12.85 15.02
#